data_14151018fa95b019e911659f37592b39
#
_entry.id   14151018fa95b019e911659f37592b39
#
_cell.length_a   1.000
_cell.length_b   1.000
_cell.length_c   1.000
_cell.angle_alpha   90.00
_cell.angle_beta   90.00
_cell.angle_gamma   90.00
#
_symmetry.space_group_name_H-M   'P 1'
#
loop_
_entity.id
_entity.type
_entity.pdbx_description
1 polymer ?
#
loop_
_entity_poly.entity_id
_entity_poly.type
_entity_poly.pdbx_seq_one_letter_code
_entity_poly.pdbx_strand_id
1 'polypeptide(L)'
;MTPDFTRFAAIDWSGAKGARHKGIAVALCDTGQEAPRLVSAPGGVWSRTDVADWLISTAGETPTLFGFDFSFAPPFVARGGYLPGDTVPDNGPDFWAYVDRLCPDEDLGAASLLEVAHRRHFYFGKADGVKADYMHNRACEALYLAGGGGKPSTVYDAIGAAQVAKASFAGMRLLHRVRGTVPIWPFDPLPVRGSLVVEIYT
;
A
#
# COMPACT_ATOMS: atom_id res chain seq x y z
N MET A 1 -21.96 -2.21 -14.85
CA MET A 1 -21.09 -1.60 -15.88
C MET A 1 -19.68 -1.63 -15.37
N THR A 2 -18.71 -2.06 -16.16
CA THR A 2 -17.29 -2.00 -15.82
C THR A 2 -16.82 -0.56 -16.04
N PRO A 3 -16.04 0.04 -15.13
CA PRO A 3 -15.45 1.36 -15.35
C PRO A 3 -14.61 1.36 -16.62
N ASP A 4 -14.72 2.41 -17.42
CA ASP A 4 -13.93 2.57 -18.65
C ASP A 4 -12.73 3.47 -18.34
N PHE A 5 -11.60 2.84 -18.01
CA PHE A 5 -10.35 3.55 -17.76
C PHE A 5 -9.61 3.76 -19.08
N THR A 6 -9.20 4.99 -19.33
CA THR A 6 -8.40 5.37 -20.48
C THR A 6 -6.92 5.54 -20.13
N ARG A 7 -6.59 5.54 -18.85
CA ARG A 7 -5.24 5.70 -18.31
C ARG A 7 -4.96 4.69 -17.21
N PHE A 8 -3.73 4.21 -17.14
CA PHE A 8 -3.23 3.26 -16.16
C PHE A 8 -1.95 3.79 -15.53
N ALA A 9 -1.87 3.78 -14.23
CA ALA A 9 -0.68 4.16 -13.49
C ALA A 9 -0.22 2.99 -12.61
N ALA A 10 1.05 2.63 -12.69
CA ALA A 10 1.69 1.69 -11.78
C ALA A 10 2.66 2.44 -10.88
N ILE A 11 2.54 2.24 -9.58
CA ILE A 11 3.34 2.92 -8.57
C ILE A 11 4.12 1.86 -7.78
N ASP A 12 5.45 1.84 -7.98
CA ASP A 12 6.41 1.14 -7.13
C ASP A 12 6.59 1.96 -5.86
N TRP A 13 6.36 1.34 -4.69
CA TRP A 13 6.23 2.02 -3.42
C TRP A 13 7.35 1.70 -2.45
N SER A 14 7.76 2.66 -1.65
CA SER A 14 8.84 2.51 -0.68
C SER A 14 8.39 2.78 0.75
N GLY A 15 8.76 1.88 1.67
CA GLY A 15 8.64 2.05 3.12
C GLY A 15 9.87 2.66 3.81
N ALA A 16 10.87 3.15 3.07
CA ALA A 16 12.09 3.71 3.63
C ALA A 16 11.82 4.94 4.49
N LYS A 17 12.65 5.19 5.51
CA LYS A 17 12.58 6.41 6.34
C LYS A 17 13.06 7.63 5.54
N GLY A 18 12.58 8.81 5.91
CA GLY A 18 12.96 10.11 5.35
C GLY A 18 11.86 10.73 4.48
N ALA A 19 12.14 11.93 3.94
CA ALA A 19 11.19 12.75 3.20
C ALA A 19 11.18 12.48 1.69
N ARG A 20 12.21 11.82 1.13
CA ARG A 20 12.38 11.56 -0.30
C ARG A 20 12.86 10.14 -0.52
N HIS A 21 12.29 9.45 -1.50
CA HIS A 21 12.48 8.01 -1.67
C HIS A 21 12.89 7.66 -3.10
N LYS A 22 14.16 7.30 -3.30
CA LYS A 22 14.67 6.82 -4.59
C LYS A 22 14.00 5.50 -5.04
N GLY A 23 13.42 4.75 -4.11
CA GLY A 23 12.69 3.52 -4.40
C GLY A 23 11.21 3.75 -4.77
N ILE A 24 10.75 4.99 -4.93
CA ILE A 24 9.42 5.26 -5.48
C ILE A 24 9.56 5.58 -6.96
N ALA A 25 8.81 4.87 -7.79
CA ALA A 25 8.69 5.12 -9.23
C ALA A 25 7.21 5.15 -9.64
N VAL A 26 6.88 6.02 -10.57
CA VAL A 26 5.53 6.14 -11.14
C VAL A 26 5.63 5.96 -12.64
N ALA A 27 4.94 4.95 -13.17
CA ALA A 27 4.79 4.73 -14.59
C ALA A 27 3.36 5.00 -15.03
N LEU A 28 3.19 5.58 -16.20
CA LEU A 28 1.91 5.96 -16.78
C LEU A 28 1.78 5.41 -18.19
N CYS A 29 0.61 4.86 -18.51
CA CYS A 29 0.25 4.36 -19.82
C CYS A 29 -1.18 4.79 -20.15
N ASP A 30 -1.39 5.33 -21.34
CA ASP A 30 -2.72 5.57 -21.89
C ASP A 30 -3.16 4.37 -22.76
N THR A 31 -4.46 4.19 -22.97
CA THR A 31 -4.97 3.16 -23.89
C THR A 31 -4.42 3.40 -25.29
N GLY A 32 -3.88 2.34 -25.93
CA GLY A 32 -3.27 2.44 -27.27
C GLY A 32 -2.04 1.55 -27.42
N GLN A 33 -1.14 1.95 -28.32
CA GLN A 33 0.06 1.18 -28.68
C GLN A 33 1.36 1.79 -28.09
N GLU A 34 1.27 2.90 -27.37
CA GLU A 34 2.44 3.57 -26.79
C GLU A 34 2.97 2.82 -25.57
N ALA A 35 4.30 2.78 -25.44
CA ALA A 35 4.92 2.17 -24.27
C ALA A 35 4.65 3.00 -23.00
N PRO A 36 4.58 2.36 -21.82
CA PRO A 36 4.53 3.08 -20.56
C PRO A 36 5.72 4.05 -20.41
N ARG A 37 5.45 5.21 -19.81
CA ARG A 37 6.46 6.23 -19.54
C ARG A 37 6.59 6.52 -18.07
N LEU A 38 7.81 6.78 -17.61
CA LEU A 38 8.04 7.23 -16.25
C LEU A 38 7.57 8.68 -16.09
N VAL A 39 6.90 8.94 -14.96
CA VAL A 39 6.52 10.28 -14.54
C VAL A 39 7.66 10.88 -13.70
N SER A 40 8.10 12.08 -14.07
CA SER A 40 9.16 12.77 -13.33
C SER A 40 8.64 13.26 -11.99
N ALA A 41 9.39 12.97 -10.92
CA ALA A 41 9.07 13.46 -9.58
C ALA A 41 9.30 14.98 -9.48
N PRO A 42 8.46 15.71 -8.75
CA PRO A 42 8.78 17.08 -8.34
C PRO A 42 10.12 17.10 -7.57
N GLY A 43 11.09 17.90 -8.05
CA GLY A 43 12.42 17.96 -7.44
C GLY A 43 13.30 16.72 -7.67
N GLY A 44 12.97 15.87 -8.65
CA GLY A 44 13.79 14.74 -9.12
C GLY A 44 13.67 13.44 -8.35
N VAL A 45 13.15 13.46 -7.11
CA VAL A 45 12.92 12.27 -6.26
C VAL A 45 11.56 12.40 -5.57
N TRP A 46 10.73 11.38 -5.68
CA TRP A 46 9.40 11.36 -5.08
C TRP A 46 9.43 11.42 -3.55
N SER A 47 8.51 12.20 -2.96
CA SER A 47 7.97 11.94 -1.62
C SER A 47 6.64 11.20 -1.74
N ARG A 48 6.18 10.55 -0.67
CA ARG A 48 4.86 9.92 -0.64
C ARG A 48 3.75 10.95 -0.73
N THR A 49 3.98 12.13 -0.15
CA THR A 49 3.07 13.27 -0.26
C THR A 49 2.96 13.75 -1.70
N ASP A 50 4.08 13.88 -2.44
CA ASP A 50 4.03 14.23 -3.86
C ASP A 50 3.24 13.21 -4.69
N VAL A 51 3.37 11.90 -4.38
CA VAL A 51 2.58 10.85 -5.06
C VAL A 51 1.08 11.03 -4.78
N ALA A 52 0.70 11.30 -3.53
CA ALA A 52 -0.71 11.52 -3.17
C ALA A 52 -1.29 12.74 -3.91
N ASP A 53 -0.56 13.85 -3.94
CA ASP A 53 -0.97 15.09 -4.58
C ASP A 53 -1.06 14.91 -6.13
N TRP A 54 -0.07 14.22 -6.72
CA TRP A 54 -0.09 13.86 -8.15
C TRP A 54 -1.27 12.94 -8.50
N LEU A 55 -1.55 11.93 -7.68
CA LEU A 55 -2.68 11.01 -7.88
C LEU A 55 -4.00 11.77 -7.87
N ILE A 56 -4.23 12.64 -6.89
CA ILE A 56 -5.45 13.44 -6.76
C ILE A 56 -5.63 14.36 -7.99
N SER A 57 -4.56 15.04 -8.41
CA SER A 57 -4.59 15.91 -9.60
C SER A 57 -4.91 15.11 -10.86
N THR A 58 -4.19 14.01 -11.10
CA THR A 58 -4.37 13.14 -12.27
C THR A 58 -5.77 12.52 -12.32
N ALA A 59 -6.30 12.10 -11.17
CA ALA A 59 -7.65 11.53 -11.06
C ALA A 59 -8.75 12.53 -11.44
N GLY A 60 -8.53 13.81 -11.18
CA GLY A 60 -9.44 14.89 -11.56
C GLY A 60 -9.42 15.24 -13.06
N GLU A 61 -8.33 14.89 -13.76
CA GLU A 61 -8.14 15.21 -15.18
C GLU A 61 -8.65 14.09 -16.10
N THR A 62 -8.36 12.83 -15.76
CA THR A 62 -8.61 11.68 -16.64
C THR A 62 -8.98 10.45 -15.82
N PRO A 63 -10.01 9.68 -16.21
CA PRO A 63 -10.33 8.39 -15.58
C PRO A 63 -9.12 7.45 -15.62
N THR A 64 -8.51 7.24 -14.46
CA THR A 64 -7.24 6.52 -14.29
C THR A 64 -7.40 5.36 -13.30
N LEU A 65 -6.87 4.19 -13.66
CA LEU A 65 -6.68 3.08 -12.74
C LEU A 65 -5.27 3.17 -12.14
N PHE A 66 -5.18 3.43 -10.83
CA PHE A 66 -3.93 3.53 -10.08
C PHE A 66 -3.64 2.22 -9.36
N GLY A 67 -2.56 1.55 -9.72
CA GLY A 67 -2.11 0.32 -9.07
C GLY A 67 -0.91 0.57 -8.16
N PHE A 68 -0.99 0.12 -6.91
CA PHE A 68 0.10 0.17 -5.93
C PHE A 68 0.54 -1.23 -5.54
N ASP A 69 1.83 -1.46 -5.39
CA ASP A 69 2.46 -2.74 -5.06
C ASP A 69 2.65 -2.98 -3.55
N PHE A 70 1.83 -2.36 -2.72
CA PHE A 70 1.83 -2.62 -1.28
C PHE A 70 0.49 -3.21 -0.80
N SER A 71 0.52 -3.91 0.34
CA SER A 71 -0.69 -4.49 0.92
C SER A 71 -1.60 -3.43 1.52
N PHE A 72 -2.86 -3.36 1.06
CA PHE A 72 -3.83 -2.37 1.54
C PHE A 72 -4.37 -2.67 2.94
N ALA A 73 -4.25 -3.90 3.41
CA ALA A 73 -4.57 -4.29 4.79
C ALA A 73 -3.80 -5.54 5.20
N PRO A 74 -3.56 -5.75 6.50
CA PRO A 74 -3.03 -7.01 7.00
C PRO A 74 -4.04 -8.16 6.86
N PRO A 75 -3.61 -9.44 6.99
CA PRO A 75 -4.50 -10.59 7.09
C PRO A 75 -5.50 -10.40 8.24
N PHE A 76 -6.80 -10.55 7.96
CA PHE A 76 -7.87 -10.40 8.96
C PHE A 76 -8.53 -11.74 9.27
N VAL A 77 -9.09 -12.41 8.26
CA VAL A 77 -9.96 -13.59 8.44
C VAL A 77 -9.28 -14.72 9.20
N ALA A 78 -8.05 -15.09 8.79
CA ALA A 78 -7.31 -16.18 9.42
C ALA A 78 -6.80 -15.86 10.83
N ARG A 79 -6.81 -14.58 11.23
CA ARG A 79 -6.24 -14.12 12.50
C ARG A 79 -7.27 -13.54 13.46
N GLY A 80 -8.49 -13.28 13.01
CA GLY A 80 -9.55 -12.65 13.80
C GLY A 80 -9.31 -11.18 14.11
N GLY A 81 -8.42 -10.52 13.34
CA GLY A 81 -8.11 -9.10 13.49
C GLY A 81 -6.80 -8.72 12.79
N TYR A 82 -6.63 -7.45 12.46
CA TYR A 82 -5.42 -6.93 11.82
C TYR A 82 -4.18 -7.05 12.70
N LEU A 83 -4.32 -6.75 14.00
CA LEU A 83 -3.27 -6.88 15.00
C LEU A 83 -3.84 -7.63 16.22
N PRO A 84 -3.90 -8.98 16.19
CA PRO A 84 -4.59 -9.79 17.20
C PRO A 84 -4.09 -9.53 18.62
N GLY A 85 -5.05 -9.32 19.55
CA GLY A 85 -4.77 -9.01 20.95
C GLY A 85 -4.54 -7.53 21.23
N ASP A 86 -4.59 -6.67 20.21
CA ASP A 86 -4.63 -5.21 20.37
C ASP A 86 -6.03 -4.67 20.03
N THR A 87 -6.41 -3.58 20.69
CA THR A 87 -7.65 -2.88 20.36
C THR A 87 -7.41 -1.97 19.16
N VAL A 88 -7.74 -2.46 17.98
CA VAL A 88 -7.62 -1.75 16.71
C VAL A 88 -8.90 -1.87 15.90
N PRO A 89 -9.20 -0.94 14.97
CA PRO A 89 -10.36 -1.08 14.09
C PRO A 89 -10.33 -2.37 13.28
N ASP A 90 -11.51 -2.93 13.00
CA ASP A 90 -11.72 -4.19 12.30
C ASP A 90 -12.09 -4.06 10.83
N ASN A 91 -12.12 -2.84 10.30
CA ASN A 91 -12.32 -2.55 8.89
C ASN A 91 -11.16 -1.72 8.32
N GLY A 92 -10.87 -1.88 7.03
CA GLY A 92 -9.72 -1.26 6.39
C GLY A 92 -9.66 0.26 6.51
N PRO A 93 -10.70 0.99 6.11
CA PRO A 93 -10.70 2.45 6.17
C PRO A 93 -10.47 3.04 7.56
N ASP A 94 -11.09 2.50 8.60
CA ASP A 94 -10.88 2.98 9.97
C ASP A 94 -9.50 2.54 10.48
N PHE A 95 -9.00 1.40 10.03
CA PHE A 95 -7.64 0.96 10.34
C PHE A 95 -6.60 1.89 9.71
N TRP A 96 -6.79 2.35 8.47
CA TRP A 96 -5.90 3.35 7.86
C TRP A 96 -5.89 4.69 8.63
N ALA A 97 -7.07 5.15 9.04
CA ALA A 97 -7.19 6.35 9.89
C ALA A 97 -6.49 6.17 11.25
N TYR A 98 -6.59 4.97 11.82
CA TYR A 98 -5.88 4.61 13.04
C TYR A 98 -4.37 4.63 12.86
N VAL A 99 -3.85 4.02 11.77
CA VAL A 99 -2.42 4.03 11.43
C VAL A 99 -1.92 5.46 11.26
N ASP A 100 -2.64 6.30 10.53
CA ASP A 100 -2.24 7.69 10.29
C ASP A 100 -2.17 8.50 11.59
N ARG A 101 -3.16 8.34 12.47
CA ARG A 101 -3.20 9.02 13.78
C ARG A 101 -2.04 8.63 14.70
N LEU A 102 -1.57 7.39 14.64
CA LEU A 102 -0.46 6.91 15.48
C LEU A 102 0.92 7.28 14.94
N CYS A 103 1.03 7.70 13.68
CA CYS A 103 2.30 7.93 13.02
C CYS A 103 2.56 9.42 12.81
N PRO A 104 3.29 10.11 13.73
CA PRO A 104 3.79 11.45 13.49
C PRO A 104 4.99 11.49 12.53
N ASP A 105 5.35 10.31 11.98
CA ASP A 105 6.52 10.14 11.12
C ASP A 105 6.42 11.02 9.87
N GLU A 106 7.59 11.52 9.45
CA GLU A 106 7.75 12.36 8.27
C GLU A 106 7.26 11.65 7.00
N ASP A 107 6.69 12.41 6.09
CA ASP A 107 6.28 11.99 4.75
C ASP A 107 5.51 10.65 4.73
N LEU A 108 4.45 10.56 5.51
CA LEU A 108 3.61 9.35 5.62
C LEU A 108 4.40 8.09 6.05
N GLY A 109 5.54 8.23 6.71
CA GLY A 109 6.26 7.09 7.30
C GLY A 109 5.45 6.40 8.40
N ALA A 110 5.77 5.15 8.74
CA ALA A 110 5.03 4.38 9.73
C ALA A 110 5.93 3.74 10.81
N ALA A 111 7.12 4.28 11.03
CA ALA A 111 8.07 3.73 11.99
C ALA A 111 7.53 3.75 13.41
N SER A 112 6.81 4.81 13.83
CA SER A 112 6.23 4.92 15.17
C SER A 112 5.25 3.79 15.48
N LEU A 113 4.43 3.37 14.50
CA LEU A 113 3.55 2.22 14.68
C LEU A 113 4.32 0.91 14.73
N LEU A 114 5.21 0.69 13.77
CA LEU A 114 5.90 -0.58 13.58
C LEU A 114 6.96 -0.86 14.66
N GLU A 115 7.70 0.15 15.07
CA GLU A 115 8.87 0.02 15.95
C GLU A 115 8.53 0.30 17.42
N VAL A 116 7.38 0.93 17.70
CA VAL A 116 6.98 1.32 19.05
C VAL A 116 5.59 0.80 19.42
N ALA A 117 4.53 1.35 18.83
CA ALA A 117 3.16 1.11 19.30
C ALA A 117 2.72 -0.35 19.19
N HIS A 118 3.05 -1.01 18.08
CA HIS A 118 2.63 -2.39 17.79
C HIS A 118 3.82 -3.32 17.46
N ARG A 119 5.00 -3.00 17.98
CA ARG A 119 6.27 -3.67 17.69
C ARG A 119 6.19 -5.21 17.73
N ARG A 120 5.42 -5.78 18.63
CA ARG A 120 5.29 -7.22 18.84
C ARG A 120 4.73 -8.01 17.65
N HIS A 121 4.04 -7.35 16.73
CA HIS A 121 3.43 -7.98 15.56
C HIS A 121 4.38 -8.10 14.37
N PHE A 122 5.54 -7.44 14.41
CA PHE A 122 6.43 -7.32 13.27
C PHE A 122 7.77 -7.99 13.49
N TYR A 123 8.24 -8.70 12.47
CA TYR A 123 9.55 -9.34 12.47
C TYR A 123 10.62 -8.36 12.00
N PHE A 124 11.53 -8.03 12.90
CA PHE A 124 12.69 -7.15 12.62
C PHE A 124 14.03 -7.90 12.64
N GLY A 125 14.03 -9.22 12.82
CA GLY A 125 15.23 -10.01 12.79
C GLY A 125 15.26 -11.14 13.82
N LYS A 126 16.41 -11.81 13.91
CA LYS A 126 16.57 -13.02 14.74
C LYS A 126 16.24 -12.81 16.22
N ALA A 127 16.37 -11.59 16.73
CA ALA A 127 16.03 -11.28 18.13
C ALA A 127 14.52 -11.45 18.42
N ASP A 128 13.66 -11.43 17.40
CA ASP A 128 12.22 -11.63 17.54
C ASP A 128 11.81 -13.12 17.54
N GLY A 129 12.75 -14.03 17.38
CA GLY A 129 12.49 -15.46 17.33
C GLY A 129 12.42 -16.02 15.92
N VAL A 130 11.50 -16.98 15.71
CA VAL A 130 11.38 -17.70 14.44
C VAL A 130 10.56 -16.88 13.45
N LYS A 131 11.15 -16.55 12.31
CA LYS A 131 10.47 -15.75 11.25
C LYS A 131 9.13 -16.36 10.80
N ALA A 132 9.03 -17.69 10.77
CA ALA A 132 7.82 -18.39 10.35
C ALA A 132 6.59 -18.02 11.20
N ASP A 133 6.75 -17.66 12.46
CA ASP A 133 5.67 -17.28 13.37
C ASP A 133 5.01 -15.93 12.97
N TYR A 134 5.68 -15.18 12.11
CA TYR A 134 5.20 -13.89 11.56
C TYR A 134 4.69 -14.01 10.12
N MET A 135 4.85 -15.18 9.48
CA MET A 135 4.49 -15.38 8.05
C MET A 135 3.01 -15.70 7.90
N HIS A 136 2.17 -14.70 8.07
CA HIS A 136 0.73 -14.81 7.90
C HIS A 136 0.31 -14.19 6.56
N ASN A 137 -0.23 -15.03 5.68
CA ASN A 137 -0.70 -14.61 4.37
C ASN A 137 -2.17 -14.21 4.41
N ARG A 138 -2.53 -13.24 3.58
CA ARG A 138 -3.92 -12.95 3.25
C ARG A 138 -4.49 -14.04 2.34
N ALA A 139 -5.82 -14.11 2.23
CA ALA A 139 -6.46 -15.14 1.39
C ALA A 139 -6.00 -15.08 -0.08
N CYS A 140 -5.81 -13.88 -0.64
CA CYS A 140 -5.29 -13.70 -2.00
C CYS A 140 -3.86 -14.23 -2.16
N GLU A 141 -2.99 -13.99 -1.20
CA GLU A 141 -1.60 -14.50 -1.20
C GLU A 141 -1.55 -16.02 -1.06
N ALA A 142 -2.42 -16.59 -0.20
CA ALA A 142 -2.54 -18.03 -0.05
C ALA A 142 -3.05 -18.70 -1.32
N LEU A 143 -4.03 -18.12 -2.01
CA LEU A 143 -4.54 -18.59 -3.29
C LEU A 143 -3.49 -18.49 -4.41
N TYR A 144 -2.74 -17.39 -4.46
CA TYR A 144 -1.64 -17.22 -5.42
C TYR A 144 -0.57 -18.31 -5.24
N LEU A 145 -0.16 -18.57 -3.99
CA LEU A 145 0.80 -19.63 -3.67
C LEU A 145 0.26 -21.03 -4.05
N ALA A 146 -1.01 -21.33 -3.72
CA ALA A 146 -1.65 -22.60 -4.08
C ALA A 146 -1.77 -22.79 -5.60
N GLY A 147 -1.88 -21.70 -6.35
CA GLY A 147 -1.89 -21.70 -7.82
C GLY A 147 -0.50 -21.85 -8.47
N GLY A 148 0.56 -22.08 -7.70
CA GLY A 148 1.93 -22.23 -8.20
C GLY A 148 2.70 -20.92 -8.34
N GLY A 149 2.21 -19.84 -7.77
CA GLY A 149 2.92 -18.56 -7.70
C GLY A 149 4.12 -18.59 -6.76
N GLY A 150 4.96 -17.57 -6.82
CA GLY A 150 6.10 -17.39 -5.92
C GLY A 150 5.65 -17.22 -4.47
N LYS A 151 6.56 -17.44 -3.52
CA LYS A 151 6.27 -17.26 -2.09
C LYS A 151 6.10 -15.77 -1.76
N PRO A 152 4.91 -15.31 -1.40
CA PRO A 152 4.70 -13.92 -1.04
C PRO A 152 5.36 -13.58 0.29
N SER A 153 5.83 -12.36 0.44
CA SER A 153 6.22 -11.82 1.74
C SER A 153 5.00 -11.31 2.48
N THR A 154 5.01 -11.45 3.80
CA THR A 154 3.90 -10.98 4.64
C THR A 154 4.04 -9.51 5.00
N VAL A 155 2.90 -8.86 5.23
CA VAL A 155 2.81 -7.48 5.75
C VAL A 155 3.41 -7.32 7.15
N TYR A 156 3.77 -8.40 7.84
CA TYR A 156 4.43 -8.35 9.15
C TYR A 156 5.97 -8.44 9.07
N ASP A 157 6.54 -8.59 7.87
CA ASP A 157 7.99 -8.62 7.67
C ASP A 157 8.53 -7.19 7.50
N ALA A 158 9.25 -6.71 8.51
CA ALA A 158 9.80 -5.35 8.54
C ALA A 158 11.28 -5.27 8.11
N ILE A 159 11.90 -6.41 7.72
CA ILE A 159 13.29 -6.46 7.26
C ILE A 159 13.40 -7.14 5.89
N GLY A 160 14.63 -7.16 5.36
CA GLY A 160 14.93 -7.73 4.05
C GLY A 160 14.76 -6.71 2.92
N ALA A 161 14.89 -7.18 1.68
CA ALA A 161 14.86 -6.29 0.52
C ALA A 161 13.48 -5.62 0.31
N ALA A 162 12.41 -6.38 0.50
CA ALA A 162 11.06 -5.88 0.25
C ALA A 162 10.50 -5.01 1.38
N GLN A 163 10.90 -5.22 2.65
CA GLN A 163 10.40 -4.47 3.83
C GLN A 163 8.88 -4.22 3.80
N VAL A 164 8.10 -5.28 3.49
CA VAL A 164 6.67 -5.19 3.17
C VAL A 164 5.87 -4.47 4.26
N ALA A 165 6.19 -4.71 5.53
CA ALA A 165 5.54 -4.00 6.64
C ALA A 165 5.67 -2.48 6.49
N LYS A 166 6.89 -1.98 6.27
CA LYS A 166 7.15 -0.54 6.19
C LYS A 166 6.46 0.08 4.98
N ALA A 167 6.53 -0.58 3.82
CA ALA A 167 5.87 -0.13 2.61
C ALA A 167 4.34 -0.10 2.78
N SER A 168 3.74 -1.19 3.27
CA SER A 168 2.29 -1.30 3.41
C SER A 168 1.71 -0.32 4.42
N PHE A 169 2.32 -0.15 5.60
CA PHE A 169 1.79 0.78 6.59
C PHE A 169 1.99 2.25 6.20
N ALA A 170 3.08 2.60 5.50
CA ALA A 170 3.22 3.91 4.88
C ALA A 170 2.18 4.11 3.77
N GLY A 171 1.90 3.08 2.97
CA GLY A 171 0.86 3.08 1.96
C GLY A 171 -0.54 3.24 2.55
N MET A 172 -0.86 2.61 3.67
CA MET A 172 -2.16 2.79 4.36
C MET A 172 -2.41 4.25 4.76
N ARG A 173 -1.37 5.00 5.13
CA ARG A 173 -1.48 6.45 5.38
C ARG A 173 -1.80 7.23 4.10
N LEU A 174 -1.20 6.84 2.97
CA LEU A 174 -1.57 7.41 1.66
C LEU A 174 -3.03 7.10 1.34
N LEU A 175 -3.48 5.83 1.51
CA LEU A 175 -4.87 5.44 1.27
C LEU A 175 -5.84 6.28 2.11
N HIS A 176 -5.54 6.49 3.40
CA HIS A 176 -6.33 7.38 4.25
C HIS A 176 -6.41 8.80 3.70
N ARG A 177 -5.30 9.35 3.21
CA ARG A 177 -5.22 10.70 2.67
C ARG A 177 -6.01 10.89 1.38
N VAL A 178 -5.98 9.91 0.46
CA VAL A 178 -6.65 10.03 -0.86
C VAL A 178 -8.09 9.57 -0.84
N ARG A 179 -8.50 8.80 0.19
CA ARG A 179 -9.88 8.33 0.34
C ARG A 179 -10.87 9.48 0.44
N GLY A 180 -12.02 9.35 -0.21
CA GLY A 180 -13.01 10.40 -0.32
C GLY A 180 -12.82 11.29 -1.55
N THR A 181 -11.61 11.30 -2.15
CA THR A 181 -11.35 11.94 -3.45
C THR A 181 -11.34 10.89 -4.57
N VAL A 182 -10.67 9.74 -4.33
CA VAL A 182 -10.62 8.62 -5.28
C VAL A 182 -11.04 7.35 -4.55
N PRO A 183 -12.01 6.56 -5.08
CA PRO A 183 -12.39 5.28 -4.51
C PRO A 183 -11.22 4.30 -4.45
N ILE A 184 -11.21 3.44 -3.44
CA ILE A 184 -10.17 2.42 -3.20
C ILE A 184 -10.82 1.04 -3.17
N TRP A 185 -10.62 0.25 -4.21
CA TRP A 185 -11.16 -1.12 -4.27
C TRP A 185 -10.27 -2.09 -3.47
N PRO A 186 -10.85 -3.06 -2.73
CA PRO A 186 -12.27 -3.41 -2.60
C PRO A 186 -13.01 -2.70 -1.44
N PHE A 187 -12.43 -1.70 -0.81
CA PHE A 187 -12.97 -1.04 0.40
C PHE A 187 -14.07 -0.02 0.07
N ASP A 188 -14.04 0.56 -1.10
CA ASP A 188 -15.09 1.44 -1.63
C ASP A 188 -15.79 0.77 -2.82
N PRO A 189 -17.04 1.11 -3.11
CA PRO A 189 -17.74 0.64 -4.30
C PRO A 189 -17.02 1.03 -5.59
N LEU A 190 -17.10 0.17 -6.60
CA LEU A 190 -16.59 0.52 -7.93
C LEU A 190 -17.31 1.76 -8.46
N PRO A 191 -16.59 2.78 -8.93
CA PRO A 191 -17.21 3.97 -9.49
C PRO A 191 -17.85 3.63 -10.85
N VAL A 192 -18.96 4.26 -11.18
CA VAL A 192 -19.56 4.13 -12.52
C VAL A 192 -18.68 4.82 -13.56
N ARG A 193 -18.03 5.92 -13.17
CA ARG A 193 -17.09 6.73 -13.96
C ARG A 193 -16.03 7.30 -13.04
N GLY A 194 -14.90 7.70 -13.62
CA GLY A 194 -13.81 8.33 -12.87
C GLY A 194 -12.69 7.33 -12.56
N SER A 195 -11.86 7.69 -11.62
CA SER A 195 -10.63 6.98 -11.28
C SER A 195 -10.84 5.98 -10.15
N LEU A 196 -9.89 5.04 -10.00
CA LEU A 196 -9.92 3.99 -8.99
C LEU A 196 -8.50 3.67 -8.53
N VAL A 197 -8.33 3.45 -7.24
CA VAL A 197 -7.08 2.90 -6.66
C VAL A 197 -7.26 1.41 -6.40
N VAL A 198 -6.27 0.61 -6.79
CA VAL A 198 -6.25 -0.86 -6.58
C VAL A 198 -4.89 -1.31 -6.08
N GLU A 199 -4.87 -2.39 -5.32
CA GLU A 199 -3.65 -3.13 -5.02
C GLU A 199 -3.26 -3.97 -6.24
N ILE A 200 -1.99 -3.94 -6.62
CA ILE A 200 -1.41 -4.83 -7.63
C ILE A 200 -0.32 -5.67 -7.00
N TYR A 201 -0.08 -6.84 -7.54
CA TYR A 201 1.03 -7.71 -7.16
C TYR A 201 2.00 -7.81 -8.34
N THR A 202 3.26 -7.47 -8.10
CA THR A 202 4.33 -7.49 -9.11
C THR A 202 5.37 -8.57 -8.83
#